data_65a3392525f84d57661332e7b803ebba
#
_entry.id   65a3392525f84d57661332e7b803ebba
#
_cell.length_a   1.000
_cell.length_b   1.000
_cell.length_c   1.000
_cell.angle_alpha   90.00
_cell.angle_beta   90.00
_cell.angle_gamma   90.00
#
_symmetry.space_group_name_H-M   'P 1'
#
loop_
_entity.id
_entity.type
_entity.pdbx_description
1 polymer ?
#
loop_
_entity_poly.entity_id
_entity_poly.type
_entity_poly.pdbx_seq_one_letter_code
_entity_poly.pdbx_strand_id
1 'polypeptide(L)'
;WKVQHNILHHTYTNITGHDEDIHPVGILRFSPNEKLKGIHRFQHLYAWFFYGLMTIQWLTTKDFRGLKRYNDMGFVKTGYKKEFIKLVFWKIIYLGYVLALPMIFVDNFSFIEIIVGFLSMHFIAGLILGLIFQPAHVMETSEFPMPNQDMTIENTWAVHQMNNTANFGNKNFFLNWYAGGLNFQI
;
A
#
# COMPACT_ATOMS: atom_id res chain seq x y z
N TRP A 1 5.98 4.07 7.24
CA TRP A 1 4.67 3.51 7.60
C TRP A 1 3.88 4.46 8.50
N LYS A 2 4.36 4.82 9.70
CA LYS A 2 3.62 5.66 10.66
C LYS A 2 3.13 6.99 10.08
N VAL A 3 3.94 7.69 9.29
CA VAL A 3 3.55 8.94 8.64
C VAL A 3 2.52 8.68 7.55
N GLN A 4 2.78 7.71 6.66
CA GLN A 4 1.88 7.38 5.56
C GLN A 4 0.52 6.91 6.08
N HIS A 5 0.51 5.91 6.95
CA HIS A 5 -0.73 5.25 7.36
C HIS A 5 -1.51 6.08 8.40
N ASN A 6 -0.86 6.46 9.52
CA ASN A 6 -1.60 7.09 10.61
C ASN A 6 -1.83 8.59 10.41
N ILE A 7 -0.89 9.30 9.75
CA ILE A 7 -1.00 10.77 9.62
C ILE A 7 -1.67 11.14 8.29
N LEU A 8 -1.31 10.49 7.18
CA LEU A 8 -1.84 10.87 5.87
C LEU A 8 -3.08 10.06 5.51
N HIS A 9 -2.98 8.74 5.41
CA HIS A 9 -4.10 7.91 4.96
C HIS A 9 -5.32 8.02 5.87
N HIS A 10 -5.20 7.76 7.18
CA HIS A 10 -6.35 7.87 8.11
C HIS A 10 -6.85 9.29 8.36
N THR A 11 -6.09 10.32 8.00
CA THR A 11 -6.61 11.70 8.04
C THR A 11 -7.34 12.07 6.74
N TYR A 12 -6.83 11.60 5.60
CA TYR A 12 -7.27 12.00 4.27
C TYR A 12 -7.76 10.83 3.42
N THR A 13 -8.34 9.82 4.03
CA THR A 13 -8.83 8.60 3.36
C THR A 13 -9.67 8.96 2.12
N ASN A 14 -9.31 8.41 0.97
CA ASN A 14 -9.94 8.63 -0.32
C ASN A 14 -9.96 10.08 -0.85
N ILE A 15 -9.22 11.00 -0.23
CA ILE A 15 -9.08 12.37 -0.75
C ILE A 15 -8.01 12.39 -1.83
N THR A 16 -8.41 12.67 -3.05
CA THR A 16 -7.52 12.69 -4.21
C THR A 16 -6.37 13.68 -4.03
N GLY A 17 -5.14 13.23 -4.25
CA GLY A 17 -3.92 14.02 -4.08
C GLY A 17 -3.34 14.04 -2.68
N HIS A 18 -4.09 13.60 -1.65
CA HIS A 18 -3.65 13.55 -0.26
C HIS A 18 -3.46 12.11 0.24
N ASP A 19 -4.34 11.19 -0.15
CA ASP A 19 -4.22 9.77 0.17
C ASP A 19 -3.31 9.06 -0.83
N GLU A 20 -2.19 8.51 -0.32
CA GLU A 20 -1.23 7.78 -1.15
C GLU A 20 -1.74 6.41 -1.60
N ASP A 21 -2.69 5.82 -0.89
CA ASP A 21 -3.14 4.45 -1.15
C ASP A 21 -4.10 4.39 -2.34
N ILE A 22 -4.75 5.51 -2.69
CA ILE A 22 -5.52 5.65 -3.93
C ILE A 22 -4.74 6.35 -5.04
N HIS A 23 -3.48 6.78 -4.79
CA HIS A 23 -2.70 7.49 -5.79
C HIS A 23 -2.25 6.54 -6.91
N PRO A 24 -2.68 6.74 -8.15
CA PRO A 24 -2.49 5.76 -9.20
C PRO A 24 -1.03 5.70 -9.66
N VAL A 25 -0.59 4.49 -9.94
CA VAL A 25 0.67 4.24 -10.65
C VAL A 25 0.46 4.43 -12.17
N GLY A 26 -0.64 5.06 -12.58
CA GLY A 26 -0.98 5.35 -13.97
C GLY A 26 -1.57 4.18 -14.77
N ILE A 27 -1.38 2.94 -14.31
CA ILE A 27 -1.93 1.70 -14.89
C ILE A 27 -3.21 1.29 -14.13
N LEU A 28 -3.25 1.52 -12.82
CA LEU A 28 -4.42 1.28 -11.97
C LEU A 28 -5.12 2.61 -11.68
N ARG A 29 -6.44 2.58 -11.61
CA ARG A 29 -7.29 3.70 -11.24
C ARG A 29 -8.14 3.29 -10.05
N PHE A 30 -7.94 3.96 -8.92
CA PHE A 30 -8.64 3.68 -7.67
C PHE A 30 -9.69 4.73 -7.30
N SER A 31 -9.61 5.93 -7.90
CA SER A 31 -10.53 7.01 -7.63
C SER A 31 -11.33 7.40 -8.89
N PRO A 32 -12.63 7.67 -8.80
CA PRO A 32 -13.42 8.22 -9.90
C PRO A 32 -12.93 9.61 -10.35
N ASN A 33 -12.25 10.35 -9.49
CA ASN A 33 -11.69 11.66 -9.79
C ASN A 33 -10.44 11.59 -10.69
N GLU A 34 -9.85 10.42 -10.85
CA GLU A 34 -8.71 10.20 -11.72
C GLU A 34 -9.13 10.04 -13.19
N LYS A 35 -8.28 10.52 -14.11
CA LYS A 35 -8.55 10.44 -15.54
C LYS A 35 -8.72 9.00 -16.00
N LEU A 36 -9.86 8.71 -16.61
CA LEU A 36 -10.14 7.41 -17.21
C LEU A 36 -9.29 7.22 -18.47
N LYS A 37 -8.59 6.07 -18.57
CA LYS A 37 -7.82 5.63 -19.74
C LYS A 37 -8.43 4.35 -20.30
N GLY A 38 -8.28 4.09 -21.60
CA GLY A 38 -8.84 2.89 -22.25
C GLY A 38 -8.41 1.56 -21.60
N ILE A 39 -7.19 1.50 -21.07
CA ILE A 39 -6.68 0.30 -20.38
C ILE A 39 -7.47 -0.02 -19.10
N HIS A 40 -8.02 0.99 -18.39
CA HIS A 40 -8.76 0.79 -17.15
C HIS A 40 -10.04 -0.03 -17.33
N ARG A 41 -10.58 -0.13 -18.56
CA ARG A 41 -11.68 -1.03 -18.88
C ARG A 41 -11.38 -2.49 -18.55
N PHE A 42 -10.10 -2.87 -18.64
CA PHE A 42 -9.64 -4.23 -18.38
C PHE A 42 -8.95 -4.38 -17.00
N GLN A 43 -9.06 -3.37 -16.13
CA GLN A 43 -8.38 -3.36 -14.84
C GLN A 43 -8.72 -4.58 -13.98
N HIS A 44 -9.96 -5.06 -14.02
CA HIS A 44 -10.41 -6.26 -13.30
C HIS A 44 -9.63 -7.53 -13.68
N LEU A 45 -9.02 -7.58 -14.88
CA LEU A 45 -8.22 -8.73 -15.33
C LEU A 45 -6.78 -8.67 -14.84
N TYR A 46 -6.18 -7.48 -14.81
CA TYR A 46 -4.75 -7.33 -14.56
C TYR A 46 -4.40 -6.74 -13.17
N ALA A 47 -5.36 -6.18 -12.45
CA ALA A 47 -5.09 -5.56 -11.13
C ALA A 47 -4.44 -6.54 -10.15
N TRP A 48 -4.85 -7.80 -10.17
CA TRP A 48 -4.33 -8.87 -9.34
C TRP A 48 -2.81 -9.05 -9.48
N PHE A 49 -2.32 -8.96 -10.71
CA PHE A 49 -0.89 -9.02 -10.98
C PHE A 49 -0.15 -7.85 -10.32
N PHE A 50 -0.68 -6.64 -10.43
CA PHE A 50 -0.07 -5.46 -9.83
C PHE A 50 -0.16 -5.47 -8.30
N TYR A 51 -1.21 -6.05 -7.72
CA TYR A 51 -1.27 -6.29 -6.28
C TYR A 51 -0.14 -7.23 -5.83
N GLY A 52 0.12 -8.29 -6.58
CA GLY A 52 1.27 -9.16 -6.31
C GLY A 52 2.62 -8.44 -6.32
N LEU A 53 2.77 -7.37 -7.10
CA LEU A 53 4.01 -6.59 -7.15
C LEU A 53 4.12 -5.52 -6.04
N MET A 54 3.10 -5.33 -5.21
CA MET A 54 3.04 -4.24 -4.24
C MET A 54 4.20 -4.25 -3.25
N THR A 55 4.54 -5.40 -2.67
CA THR A 55 5.64 -5.51 -1.69
C THR A 55 7.01 -5.33 -2.34
N ILE A 56 7.20 -5.75 -3.58
CA ILE A 56 8.42 -5.48 -4.35
C ILE A 56 8.54 -3.98 -4.65
N GLN A 57 7.44 -3.32 -4.99
CA GLN A 57 7.42 -1.87 -5.18
C GLN A 57 7.77 -1.13 -3.88
N TRP A 58 7.30 -1.60 -2.71
CA TRP A 58 7.68 -1.03 -1.41
C TRP A 58 9.17 -1.21 -1.15
N LEU A 59 9.69 -2.39 -1.42
CA LEU A 59 11.11 -2.68 -1.24
C LEU A 59 12.00 -1.79 -2.12
N THR A 60 11.61 -1.58 -3.38
CA THR A 60 12.46 -0.93 -4.39
C THR A 60 12.26 0.58 -4.48
N THR A 61 11.03 1.07 -4.51
CA THR A 61 10.74 2.46 -4.89
C THR A 61 9.85 3.23 -3.93
N LYS A 62 8.78 2.63 -3.39
CA LYS A 62 7.77 3.35 -2.59
C LYS A 62 8.38 4.04 -1.37
N ASP A 63 9.20 3.32 -0.61
CA ASP A 63 9.79 3.87 0.63
C ASP A 63 10.74 5.05 0.38
N PHE A 64 11.52 5.00 -0.71
CA PHE A 64 12.42 6.10 -1.07
C PHE A 64 11.65 7.34 -1.52
N ARG A 65 10.61 7.16 -2.36
CA ARG A 65 9.73 8.26 -2.78
C ARG A 65 8.97 8.85 -1.59
N GLY A 66 8.43 7.97 -0.72
CA GLY A 66 7.75 8.37 0.50
C GLY A 66 8.66 9.17 1.43
N LEU A 67 9.89 8.71 1.69
CA LEU A 67 10.83 9.44 2.53
C LEU A 67 11.12 10.84 1.99
N LYS A 68 11.32 10.98 0.67
CA LYS A 68 11.51 12.29 0.05
C LYS A 68 10.28 13.18 0.26
N ARG A 69 9.09 12.69 -0.07
CA ARG A 69 7.83 13.43 0.08
C ARG A 69 7.61 13.88 1.53
N TYR A 70 7.80 12.98 2.52
CA TYR A 70 7.61 13.31 3.93
C TYR A 70 8.63 14.31 4.44
N ASN A 71 9.84 14.30 3.89
CA ASN A 71 10.83 15.34 4.16
C ASN A 71 10.38 16.69 3.62
N ASP A 72 9.89 16.74 2.37
CA ASP A 72 9.41 17.97 1.72
C ASP A 72 8.17 18.54 2.44
N MET A 73 7.35 17.68 3.07
CA MET A 73 6.20 18.05 3.91
C MET A 73 6.60 18.42 5.36
N GLY A 74 7.88 18.34 5.74
CA GLY A 74 8.35 18.70 7.09
C GLY A 74 8.12 17.62 8.17
N PHE A 75 7.69 16.39 7.81
CA PHE A 75 7.48 15.30 8.77
C PHE A 75 8.78 14.62 9.23
N VAL A 76 9.90 14.80 8.50
CA VAL A 76 11.19 14.17 8.82
C VAL A 76 12.00 15.07 9.74
N LYS A 77 11.76 14.97 11.05
CA LYS A 77 12.41 15.84 12.06
C LYS A 77 13.89 15.49 12.31
N THR A 78 14.30 14.27 12.03
CA THR A 78 15.66 13.75 12.29
C THR A 78 16.66 14.07 11.17
N GLY A 79 16.19 14.64 10.07
CA GLY A 79 16.96 14.96 8.87
C GLY A 79 16.94 13.86 7.81
N TYR A 80 16.73 14.26 6.56
CA TYR A 80 16.58 13.37 5.40
C TYR A 80 17.74 12.36 5.25
N LYS A 81 19.00 12.86 5.32
CA LYS A 81 20.18 12.01 5.13
C LYS A 81 20.26 10.87 6.15
N LYS A 82 19.93 11.16 7.41
CA LYS A 82 19.95 10.15 8.48
C LYS A 82 18.89 9.07 8.25
N GLU A 83 17.67 9.47 7.91
CA GLU A 83 16.59 8.50 7.65
C GLU A 83 16.82 7.72 6.35
N PHE A 84 17.43 8.34 5.34
CA PHE A 84 17.82 7.65 4.11
C PHE A 84 18.87 6.56 4.38
N ILE A 85 19.92 6.87 5.16
CA ILE A 85 20.93 5.87 5.54
C ILE A 85 20.30 4.72 6.32
N LYS A 86 19.41 5.00 7.27
CA LYS A 86 18.68 3.96 8.02
C LYS A 86 17.84 3.09 7.08
N LEU A 87 17.12 3.70 6.15
CA LEU A 87 16.29 2.99 5.18
C LEU A 87 17.14 2.03 4.35
N VAL A 88 18.26 2.51 3.79
CA VAL A 88 19.19 1.70 3.00
C VAL A 88 19.78 0.58 3.85
N PHE A 89 20.24 0.89 5.06
CA PHE A 89 20.80 -0.09 5.98
C PHE A 89 19.82 -1.25 6.25
N TRP A 90 18.59 -0.95 6.61
CA TRP A 90 17.60 -1.99 6.90
C TRP A 90 17.21 -2.79 5.65
N LYS A 91 17.18 -2.18 4.47
CA LYS A 91 16.96 -2.91 3.21
C LYS A 91 18.13 -3.85 2.88
N ILE A 92 19.36 -3.45 3.14
CA ILE A 92 20.53 -4.31 2.98
C ILE A 92 20.48 -5.49 3.95
N ILE A 93 20.14 -5.25 5.22
CA ILE A 93 19.97 -6.31 6.23
C ILE A 93 18.87 -7.29 5.79
N TYR A 94 17.71 -6.76 5.32
CA TYR A 94 16.63 -7.59 4.84
C TYR A 94 17.03 -8.48 3.65
N LEU A 95 17.67 -7.90 2.63
CA LEU A 95 18.15 -8.65 1.46
C LEU A 95 19.24 -9.66 1.85
N GLY A 96 20.15 -9.30 2.75
CA GLY A 96 21.13 -10.20 3.33
C GLY A 96 20.48 -11.39 4.01
N TYR A 97 19.47 -11.13 4.85
CA TYR A 97 18.73 -12.18 5.55
C TYR A 97 17.96 -13.10 4.60
N VAL A 98 17.24 -12.54 3.64
CA VAL A 98 16.31 -13.33 2.81
C VAL A 98 16.99 -13.97 1.61
N LEU A 99 18.05 -13.38 1.08
CA LEU A 99 18.78 -13.91 -0.08
C LEU A 99 20.13 -14.52 0.30
N ALA A 100 20.98 -13.78 1.02
CA ALA A 100 22.35 -14.22 1.26
C ALA A 100 22.41 -15.41 2.24
N LEU A 101 21.64 -15.42 3.32
CA LEU A 101 21.64 -16.55 4.25
C LEU A 101 21.21 -17.87 3.58
N PRO A 102 20.11 -17.96 2.84
CA PRO A 102 19.76 -19.18 2.11
C PRO A 102 20.86 -19.62 1.13
N MET A 103 21.49 -18.66 0.43
CA MET A 103 22.58 -18.96 -0.50
C MET A 103 23.82 -19.56 0.18
N ILE A 104 24.06 -19.22 1.45
CA ILE A 104 25.25 -19.68 2.20
C ILE A 104 24.96 -21.01 2.93
N PHE A 105 23.75 -21.19 3.46
CA PHE A 105 23.45 -22.27 4.38
C PHE A 105 22.58 -23.39 3.79
N VAL A 106 22.05 -23.21 2.57
CA VAL A 106 21.15 -24.21 1.96
C VAL A 106 21.79 -24.75 0.67
N ASP A 107 22.55 -25.84 0.79
CA ASP A 107 23.34 -26.39 -0.30
C ASP A 107 22.50 -26.97 -1.47
N ASN A 108 21.23 -27.27 -1.23
CA ASN A 108 20.36 -27.95 -2.21
C ASN A 108 19.63 -27.02 -3.17
N PHE A 109 19.76 -25.70 -3.02
CA PHE A 109 19.09 -24.70 -3.88
C PHE A 109 20.12 -23.92 -4.71
N SER A 110 19.83 -23.83 -6.00
CA SER A 110 20.56 -22.95 -6.90
C SER A 110 20.20 -21.48 -6.64
N PHE A 111 21.05 -20.57 -7.08
CA PHE A 111 20.77 -19.13 -7.02
C PHE A 111 19.42 -18.76 -7.64
N ILE A 112 19.07 -19.37 -8.78
CA ILE A 112 17.82 -19.12 -9.49
C ILE A 112 16.61 -19.54 -8.64
N GLU A 113 16.68 -20.70 -7.98
CA GLU A 113 15.57 -21.17 -7.13
C GLU A 113 15.35 -20.25 -5.92
N ILE A 114 16.43 -19.74 -5.32
CA ILE A 114 16.32 -18.76 -4.23
C ILE A 114 15.69 -17.46 -4.72
N ILE A 115 16.07 -16.93 -5.88
CA ILE A 115 15.46 -15.73 -6.47
C ILE A 115 13.99 -15.97 -6.82
N VAL A 116 13.65 -17.11 -7.43
CA VAL A 116 12.25 -17.47 -7.74
C VAL A 116 11.43 -17.57 -6.45
N GLY A 117 11.97 -18.21 -5.42
CA GLY A 117 11.35 -18.29 -4.09
C GLY A 117 11.09 -16.90 -3.49
N PHE A 118 12.09 -16.02 -3.54
CA PHE A 118 12.00 -14.64 -3.08
C PHE A 118 10.91 -13.85 -3.82
N LEU A 119 10.89 -13.92 -5.14
CA LEU A 119 9.89 -13.22 -5.96
C LEU A 119 8.49 -13.79 -5.73
N SER A 120 8.36 -15.12 -5.62
CA SER A 120 7.09 -15.79 -5.32
C SER A 120 6.55 -15.40 -3.94
N MET A 121 7.41 -15.39 -2.92
CA MET A 121 7.05 -14.93 -1.57
C MET A 121 6.51 -13.51 -1.60
N HIS A 122 7.22 -12.59 -2.24
CA HIS A 122 6.78 -11.20 -2.37
C HIS A 122 5.49 -11.06 -3.16
N PHE A 123 5.34 -11.81 -4.25
CA PHE A 123 4.13 -11.80 -5.07
C PHE A 123 2.90 -12.26 -4.26
N ILE A 124 3.02 -13.37 -3.56
CA ILE A 124 1.94 -13.91 -2.72
C ILE A 124 1.62 -12.92 -1.57
N ALA A 125 2.63 -12.40 -0.89
CA ALA A 125 2.45 -11.43 0.18
C ALA A 125 1.78 -10.14 -0.32
N GLY A 126 2.21 -9.62 -1.47
CA GLY A 126 1.60 -8.44 -2.09
C GLY A 126 0.14 -8.68 -2.49
N LEU A 127 -0.15 -9.85 -3.07
CA LEU A 127 -1.51 -10.23 -3.44
C LEU A 127 -2.44 -10.33 -2.22
N ILE A 128 -1.98 -10.98 -1.15
CA ILE A 128 -2.73 -11.09 0.11
C ILE A 128 -3.02 -9.71 0.70
N LEU A 129 -2.00 -8.85 0.80
CA LEU A 129 -2.17 -7.50 1.32
C LEU A 129 -3.12 -6.68 0.46
N GLY A 130 -2.99 -6.74 -0.87
CA GLY A 130 -3.90 -6.03 -1.78
C GLY A 130 -5.35 -6.49 -1.64
N LEU A 131 -5.58 -7.80 -1.47
CA LEU A 131 -6.91 -8.37 -1.25
C LEU A 131 -7.54 -7.96 0.08
N ILE A 132 -6.74 -7.64 1.08
CA ILE A 132 -7.24 -7.21 2.40
C ILE A 132 -7.46 -5.70 2.43
N PHE A 133 -6.50 -4.91 1.94
CA PHE A 133 -6.55 -3.45 2.07
C PHE A 133 -7.44 -2.76 1.03
N GLN A 134 -7.49 -3.27 -0.21
CA GLN A 134 -8.28 -2.62 -1.26
C GLN A 134 -9.80 -2.60 -0.96
N PRO A 135 -10.43 -3.70 -0.53
CA PRO A 135 -11.86 -3.70 -0.22
C PRO A 135 -12.24 -2.79 0.96
N ALA A 136 -11.28 -2.40 1.80
CA ALA A 136 -11.56 -1.51 2.91
C ALA A 136 -11.95 -0.09 2.47
N HIS A 137 -11.33 0.41 1.39
CA HIS A 137 -11.45 1.82 0.97
C HIS A 137 -11.88 2.01 -0.48
N VAL A 138 -11.66 1.03 -1.35
CA VAL A 138 -11.94 1.14 -2.79
C VAL A 138 -13.08 0.21 -3.18
N MET A 139 -14.30 0.58 -2.81
CA MET A 139 -15.53 -0.12 -3.16
C MET A 139 -16.52 0.83 -3.87
N GLU A 140 -17.56 0.26 -4.49
CA GLU A 140 -18.62 1.06 -5.14
C GLU A 140 -19.34 1.99 -4.17
N THR A 141 -19.41 1.61 -2.89
CA THR A 141 -20.06 2.38 -1.83
C THR A 141 -19.16 3.41 -1.18
N SER A 142 -17.85 3.38 -1.45
CA SER A 142 -16.91 4.35 -0.88
C SER A 142 -17.01 5.70 -1.58
N GLU A 143 -16.99 6.76 -0.80
CA GLU A 143 -16.95 8.12 -1.32
C GLU A 143 -15.52 8.57 -1.63
N PHE A 144 -15.38 9.49 -2.59
CA PHE A 144 -14.10 10.10 -2.97
C PHE A 144 -14.27 11.61 -2.99
N PRO A 145 -14.34 12.25 -1.81
CA PRO A 145 -14.60 13.66 -1.73
C PRO A 145 -13.45 14.49 -2.30
N MET A 146 -13.81 15.64 -2.85
CA MET A 146 -12.86 16.66 -3.28
C MET A 146 -12.91 17.81 -2.28
N PRO A 147 -11.76 18.34 -1.85
CA PRO A 147 -11.74 19.54 -1.03
C PRO A 147 -12.40 20.72 -1.75
N ASN A 148 -13.09 21.58 -1.01
CA ASN A 148 -13.66 22.81 -1.52
C ASN A 148 -12.53 23.85 -1.77
N GLN A 149 -12.89 25.08 -2.16
CA GLN A 149 -11.92 26.15 -2.43
C GLN A 149 -11.09 26.54 -1.20
N ASP A 150 -11.62 26.32 0.00
CA ASP A 150 -10.96 26.60 1.28
C ASP A 150 -10.11 25.41 1.77
N MET A 151 -9.92 24.39 0.93
CA MET A 151 -9.19 23.17 1.26
C MET A 151 -9.78 22.41 2.45
N THR A 152 -11.10 22.48 2.63
CA THR A 152 -11.87 21.73 3.63
C THR A 152 -12.83 20.75 2.98
N ILE A 153 -13.28 19.75 3.74
CA ILE A 153 -14.36 18.84 3.37
C ILE A 153 -15.58 19.11 4.27
N GLU A 154 -16.78 18.89 3.75
CA GLU A 154 -18.03 19.23 4.46
C GLU A 154 -18.26 18.38 5.71
N ASN A 155 -17.85 17.12 5.67
CA ASN A 155 -18.08 16.17 6.75
C ASN A 155 -17.05 16.31 7.88
N THR A 156 -17.48 16.03 9.12
CA THR A 156 -16.56 15.81 10.23
C THR A 156 -15.69 14.58 9.95
N TRP A 157 -14.50 14.50 10.56
CA TRP A 157 -13.59 13.39 10.36
C TRP A 157 -14.26 12.01 10.59
N ALA A 158 -15.08 11.86 11.61
CA ALA A 158 -15.74 10.59 11.91
C ALA A 158 -16.75 10.20 10.81
N VAL A 159 -17.56 11.13 10.33
CA VAL A 159 -18.51 10.89 9.23
C VAL A 159 -17.74 10.58 7.94
N HIS A 160 -16.66 11.31 7.67
CA HIS A 160 -15.79 11.05 6.53
C HIS A 160 -15.21 9.63 6.55
N GLN A 161 -14.71 9.16 7.70
CA GLN A 161 -14.19 7.78 7.82
C GLN A 161 -15.28 6.74 7.55
N MET A 162 -16.49 6.94 8.08
CA MET A 162 -17.62 6.03 7.86
C MET A 162 -18.05 5.94 6.39
N ASN A 163 -17.99 7.06 5.65
CA ASN A 163 -18.39 7.09 4.25
C ASN A 163 -17.29 6.51 3.30
N ASN A 164 -16.06 6.50 3.75
CA ASN A 164 -14.90 6.10 2.92
C ASN A 164 -14.31 4.75 3.30
N THR A 165 -14.86 4.10 4.31
CA THR A 165 -14.34 2.84 4.84
C THR A 165 -15.45 1.81 4.94
N ALA A 166 -15.20 0.60 4.53
CA ALA A 166 -16.19 -0.47 4.54
C ALA A 166 -15.70 -1.70 5.26
N ASN A 167 -16.59 -2.31 6.05
CA ASN A 167 -16.39 -3.66 6.54
C ASN A 167 -16.74 -4.67 5.46
N PHE A 168 -15.96 -5.73 5.34
CA PHE A 168 -16.23 -6.77 4.35
C PHE A 168 -16.10 -8.17 4.94
N GLY A 169 -16.92 -9.10 4.43
CA GLY A 169 -16.90 -10.51 4.84
C GLY A 169 -17.20 -10.77 6.32
N ASN A 170 -17.94 -9.91 7.01
CA ASN A 170 -18.15 -9.89 8.47
C ASN A 170 -18.67 -11.22 9.04
N LYS A 171 -19.40 -12.02 8.24
CA LYS A 171 -19.95 -13.31 8.64
C LYS A 171 -19.05 -14.50 8.28
N ASN A 172 -17.91 -14.25 7.65
CA ASN A 172 -17.00 -15.32 7.22
C ASN A 172 -15.92 -15.54 8.27
N PHE A 173 -16.04 -16.62 9.04
CA PHE A 173 -15.09 -16.99 10.09
C PHE A 173 -13.64 -17.14 9.57
N PHE A 174 -13.45 -17.80 8.44
CA PHE A 174 -12.11 -18.04 7.87
C PHE A 174 -11.47 -16.73 7.42
N LEU A 175 -12.24 -15.83 6.81
CA LEU A 175 -11.72 -14.53 6.41
C LEU A 175 -11.37 -13.68 7.63
N ASN A 176 -12.22 -13.66 8.65
CA ASN A 176 -11.97 -12.92 9.89
C ASN A 176 -10.70 -13.41 10.60
N TRP A 177 -10.54 -14.73 10.68
CA TRP A 177 -9.35 -15.33 11.27
C TRP A 177 -8.10 -15.02 10.42
N TYR A 178 -8.17 -15.20 9.11
CA TYR A 178 -7.05 -14.99 8.19
C TYR A 178 -6.62 -13.53 8.09
N ALA A 179 -7.58 -12.61 8.00
CA ALA A 179 -7.35 -11.18 7.96
C ALA A 179 -6.94 -10.59 9.33
N GLY A 180 -7.03 -11.39 10.42
CA GLY A 180 -6.71 -10.90 11.77
C GLY A 180 -7.59 -9.75 12.24
N GLY A 181 -8.83 -9.66 11.73
CA GLY A 181 -9.77 -8.58 12.03
C GLY A 181 -9.63 -7.33 11.14
N LEU A 182 -8.66 -7.29 10.22
CA LEU A 182 -8.47 -6.15 9.29
C LEU A 182 -9.62 -5.96 8.28
N ASN A 183 -10.59 -6.87 8.24
CA ASN A 183 -11.84 -6.72 7.48
C ASN A 183 -12.94 -5.98 8.26
N PHE A 184 -12.70 -5.65 9.53
CA PHE A 184 -13.51 -4.74 10.34
C PHE A 184 -12.76 -3.42 10.45
N GLN A 185 -13.23 -2.43 9.71
CA GLN A 185 -12.55 -1.14 9.55
C GLN A 185 -13.28 0.00 10.28
N ILE A 186 -14.56 -0.23 10.60
CA ILE A 186 -15.44 0.70 11.34
C ILE A 186 -15.98 0.00 12.58
#